data_39ae7e99077ada70eb8a28ef82a39b78
#
_entry.id   39ae7e99077ada70eb8a28ef82a39b78
#
_cell.length_a   1.000
_cell.length_b   1.000
_cell.length_c   1.000
_cell.angle_alpha   90.00
_cell.angle_beta   90.00
_cell.angle_gamma   90.00
#
_symmetry.space_group_name_H-M   'P 1'
#
loop_
_entity.id
_entity.type
_entity.pdbx_description
1 polymer ?
#
loop_
_entity_poly.entity_id
_entity_poly.type
_entity_poly.pdbx_seq_one_letter_code
_entity_poly.pdbx_strand_id
1 'polypeptide(L)'
;MPNTEPVRVTIFNQTYSLVASSEEPGRIENLAQRVDDLMSTIASRAGNVDSTRAAVLACLHLADELDSLERRLNALKGDVDDKARHFTILLDEAIAGRATSPIALTSAKS
;
A
#
# COMPACT_ATOMS: atom_id res chain seq x y z
N MET A 1 -22.67 -1.98 16.80
CA MET A 1 -22.09 -0.90 17.61
C MET A 1 -20.69 -0.60 17.12
N PRO A 2 -20.46 0.61 16.76
CA PRO A 2 -19.10 0.97 16.40
C PRO A 2 -18.21 0.82 17.62
N ASN A 3 -17.09 0.23 17.41
CA ASN A 3 -16.15 -0.03 18.48
C ASN A 3 -15.28 1.21 18.67
N THR A 4 -15.66 2.03 19.65
CA THR A 4 -14.97 3.29 19.92
C THR A 4 -14.22 3.26 21.24
N GLU A 5 -13.90 2.07 21.71
CA GLU A 5 -13.16 1.96 22.95
C GLU A 5 -11.74 2.46 22.79
N PRO A 6 -11.19 3.13 23.80
CA PRO A 6 -9.81 3.58 23.73
C PRO A 6 -8.87 2.40 23.74
N VAL A 7 -7.86 2.49 22.89
CA VAL A 7 -6.81 1.49 22.80
C VAL A 7 -5.54 2.11 23.34
N ARG A 8 -4.88 1.40 24.23
CA ARG A 8 -3.61 1.88 24.79
C ARG A 8 -2.47 1.18 24.10
N VAL A 9 -1.55 1.96 23.58
CA VAL A 9 -0.38 1.43 22.89
C VAL A 9 0.89 2.06 23.46
N THR A 10 1.97 1.32 23.43
CA THR A 10 3.26 1.82 23.86
C THR A 10 4.17 1.92 22.65
N ILE A 11 4.66 3.10 22.37
CA ILE A 11 5.56 3.36 21.28
C ILE A 11 6.76 4.09 21.82
N PHE A 12 7.94 3.53 21.63
CA PHE A 12 9.21 4.10 22.07
C PHE A 12 9.15 4.49 23.56
N ASN A 13 8.70 3.55 24.37
CA ASN A 13 8.58 3.69 25.84
C ASN A 13 7.57 4.73 26.30
N GLN A 14 6.70 5.19 25.45
CA GLN A 14 5.64 6.11 25.84
C GLN A 14 4.29 5.49 25.54
N THR A 15 3.36 5.66 26.46
CA THR A 15 2.04 5.09 26.34
C THR A 15 1.06 6.11 25.81
N TYR A 16 0.30 5.73 24.82
CA TYR A 16 -0.70 6.57 24.19
C TYR A 16 -2.06 5.90 24.27
N SER A 17 -3.08 6.71 24.48
CA SER A 17 -4.45 6.25 24.47
C SER A 17 -5.10 6.78 23.20
N LEU A 18 -5.54 5.87 22.36
CA LEU A 18 -6.12 6.22 21.06
C LEU A 18 -7.54 5.73 21.00
N VAL A 19 -8.40 6.55 20.40
CA VAL A 19 -9.77 6.14 20.12
C VAL A 19 -9.85 5.93 18.63
N ALA A 20 -10.04 4.69 18.25
CA ALA A 20 -10.11 4.35 16.85
C ALA A 20 -11.25 3.37 16.62
N SER A 21 -11.99 3.62 15.56
CA SER A 21 -12.99 2.69 15.11
C SER A 21 -12.31 1.69 14.17
N SER A 22 -12.28 0.44 14.56
CA SER A 22 -11.67 -0.59 13.74
C SER A 22 -12.51 -1.85 13.80
N GLU A 23 -12.73 -2.44 12.65
CA GLU A 23 -13.44 -3.70 12.57
C GLU A 23 -12.49 -4.88 12.85
N GLU A 24 -11.20 -4.63 12.84
CA GLU A 24 -10.21 -5.68 13.05
C GLU A 24 -9.59 -5.54 14.44
N PRO A 25 -9.86 -6.52 15.32
CA PRO A 25 -9.22 -6.50 16.64
C PRO A 25 -7.70 -6.56 16.50
N GLY A 26 -7.02 -5.78 17.31
CA GLY A 26 -5.57 -5.79 17.31
C GLY A 26 -4.90 -5.03 16.19
N ARG A 27 -5.65 -4.43 15.29
CA ARG A 27 -5.06 -3.70 14.19
C ARG A 27 -4.21 -2.52 14.65
N ILE A 28 -4.75 -1.75 15.59
CA ILE A 28 -4.04 -0.57 16.11
C ILE A 28 -2.79 -0.98 16.87
N GLU A 29 -2.90 -2.05 17.65
CA GLU A 29 -1.75 -2.55 18.40
C GLU A 29 -0.65 -3.01 17.45
N ASN A 30 -1.02 -3.68 16.37
CA ASN A 30 -0.05 -4.12 15.38
C ASN A 30 0.63 -2.93 14.67
N LEU A 31 -0.14 -1.90 14.34
CA LEU A 31 0.42 -0.70 13.73
C LEU A 31 1.36 0.01 14.70
N ALA A 32 0.97 0.10 15.98
CA ALA A 32 1.81 0.72 16.98
C ALA A 32 3.12 -0.06 17.15
N GLN A 33 3.06 -1.38 17.11
CA GLN A 33 4.26 -2.20 17.22
C GLN A 33 5.20 -1.95 16.04
N ARG A 34 4.66 -1.78 14.86
CA ARG A 34 5.49 -1.48 13.69
C ARG A 34 6.19 -0.14 13.81
N VAL A 35 5.49 0.85 14.35
CA VAL A 35 6.10 2.17 14.58
C VAL A 35 7.18 2.06 15.65
N ASP A 36 6.88 1.35 16.73
CA ASP A 36 7.85 1.16 17.82
C ASP A 36 9.12 0.48 17.31
N ASP A 37 8.97 -0.58 16.53
CA ASP A 37 10.10 -1.30 15.96
C ASP A 37 10.92 -0.39 15.06
N LEU A 38 10.25 0.41 14.25
CA LEU A 38 10.94 1.32 13.34
C LEU A 38 11.71 2.39 14.10
N MET A 39 11.08 3.00 15.10
CA MET A 39 11.75 4.02 15.91
C MET A 39 12.94 3.44 16.67
N SER A 40 12.78 2.23 17.19
CA SER A 40 13.85 1.55 17.90
C SER A 40 15.02 1.24 16.97
N THR A 41 14.73 0.80 15.77
CA THR A 41 15.76 0.53 14.77
C THR A 41 16.51 1.80 14.40
N ILE A 42 15.79 2.89 14.18
CA ILE A 42 16.41 4.17 13.85
C ILE A 42 17.30 4.66 14.98
N ALA A 43 16.79 4.59 16.21
CA ALA A 43 17.55 5.03 17.37
C ALA A 43 18.81 4.20 17.54
N SER A 44 18.72 2.90 17.29
CA SER A 44 19.85 1.99 17.40
C SER A 44 20.95 2.32 16.39
N ARG A 45 20.56 2.70 15.19
CA ARG A 45 21.52 3.01 14.13
C ARG A 45 22.12 4.39 14.24
N ALA A 46 21.31 5.34 14.68
CA ALA A 46 21.72 6.74 14.75
C ALA A 46 22.43 7.10 16.05
N GLY A 47 22.49 6.19 17.01
CA GLY A 47 23.09 6.47 18.30
C GLY A 47 22.14 7.20 19.21
N ASN A 48 22.63 8.24 19.89
CA ASN A 48 21.80 9.01 20.83
C ASN A 48 20.78 9.90 20.10
N VAL A 49 19.65 9.32 19.78
CA VAL A 49 18.57 10.04 19.13
C VAL A 49 17.40 10.13 20.12
N ASP A 50 16.89 11.32 20.35
CA ASP A 50 15.73 11.48 21.19
C ASP A 50 14.46 11.02 20.47
N SER A 51 13.36 10.94 21.23
CA SER A 51 12.13 10.41 20.68
C SER A 51 11.57 11.27 19.56
N THR A 52 11.74 12.57 19.65
CA THR A 52 11.25 13.47 18.60
C THR A 52 11.99 13.24 17.29
N ARG A 53 13.31 13.14 17.35
CA ARG A 53 14.10 12.89 16.15
C ARG A 53 13.81 11.51 15.58
N ALA A 54 13.71 10.52 16.44
CA ALA A 54 13.36 9.16 16.00
C ALA A 54 12.01 9.15 15.31
N ALA A 55 11.04 9.88 15.86
CA ALA A 55 9.71 9.95 15.27
C ALA A 55 9.72 10.64 13.91
N VAL A 56 10.46 11.74 13.79
CA VAL A 56 10.55 12.46 12.51
C VAL A 56 11.18 11.56 11.44
N LEU A 57 12.27 10.89 11.80
CA LEU A 57 12.93 9.99 10.86
C LEU A 57 12.05 8.80 10.51
N ALA A 58 11.30 8.29 11.47
CA ALA A 58 10.34 7.22 11.21
C ALA A 58 9.25 7.68 10.26
N CYS A 59 8.74 8.88 10.45
CA CYS A 59 7.72 9.43 9.55
C CYS A 59 8.27 9.57 8.13
N LEU A 60 9.49 10.04 8.00
CA LEU A 60 10.11 10.17 6.69
C LEU A 60 10.28 8.80 6.03
N HIS A 61 10.70 7.82 6.80
CA HIS A 61 10.85 6.46 6.29
C HIS A 61 9.50 5.89 5.84
N LEU A 62 8.46 6.10 6.63
CA LEU A 62 7.12 5.61 6.29
C LEU A 62 6.56 6.34 5.07
N ALA A 63 6.83 7.63 4.95
CA ALA A 63 6.42 8.38 3.77
C ALA A 63 7.11 7.84 2.52
N ASP A 64 8.39 7.51 2.64
CA ASP A 64 9.12 6.93 1.51
C ASP A 64 8.57 5.56 1.14
N GLU A 65 8.27 4.73 2.12
CA GLU A 65 7.67 3.43 1.85
C GLU A 65 6.31 3.57 1.20
N LEU A 66 5.50 4.52 1.69
CA LEU A 66 4.19 4.76 1.10
C LEU A 66 4.32 5.19 -0.35
N ASP A 67 5.25 6.09 -0.63
CA ASP A 67 5.49 6.54 -1.99
C ASP A 67 5.93 5.39 -2.88
N SER A 68 6.82 4.54 -2.39
CA SER A 68 7.28 3.37 -3.14
C SER A 68 6.14 2.40 -3.43
N LEU A 69 5.29 2.17 -2.44
CA LEU A 69 4.14 1.27 -2.61
C LEU A 69 3.14 1.85 -3.61
N GLU A 70 2.92 3.15 -3.55
CA GLU A 70 2.03 3.80 -4.49
C GLU A 70 2.54 3.68 -5.92
N ARG A 71 3.86 3.85 -6.10
CA ARG A 71 4.47 3.68 -7.43
C ARG A 71 4.32 2.25 -7.92
N ARG A 72 4.54 1.27 -7.06
CA ARG A 72 4.39 -0.13 -7.43
C ARG A 72 2.94 -0.43 -7.78
N LEU A 73 2.01 0.09 -6.99
CA LEU A 73 0.60 -0.13 -7.25
C LEU A 73 0.20 0.47 -8.60
N ASN A 74 0.65 1.68 -8.87
CA ASN A 74 0.35 2.34 -10.14
C ASN A 74 0.98 1.60 -11.32
N ALA A 75 2.20 1.12 -11.16
CA ALA A 75 2.87 0.34 -12.21
C ALA A 75 2.12 -0.97 -12.46
N LEU A 76 1.75 -1.66 -11.39
CA LEU A 76 1.02 -2.91 -11.51
C LEU A 76 -0.36 -2.68 -12.11
N LYS A 77 -1.04 -1.62 -11.67
CA LYS A 77 -2.35 -1.28 -12.19
C LYS A 77 -2.29 -0.96 -13.67
N GLY A 78 -1.29 -0.19 -14.08
CA GLY A 78 -1.10 0.10 -15.48
C GLY A 78 -0.83 -1.15 -16.29
N ASP A 79 0.01 -2.05 -15.77
CA ASP A 79 0.30 -3.31 -16.43
C ASP A 79 -0.94 -4.18 -16.56
N VAL A 80 -1.74 -4.25 -15.52
CA VAL A 80 -2.99 -5.01 -15.56
C VAL A 80 -3.95 -4.39 -16.56
N ASP A 81 -4.08 -3.08 -16.57
CA ASP A 81 -4.93 -2.39 -17.51
C ASP A 81 -4.48 -2.64 -18.96
N ASP A 82 -3.19 -2.60 -19.19
CA ASP A 82 -2.63 -2.85 -20.51
C ASP A 82 -2.90 -4.29 -20.94
N LYS A 83 -2.70 -5.24 -20.04
CA LYS A 83 -2.96 -6.64 -20.35
C LYS A 83 -4.43 -6.91 -20.57
N ALA A 84 -5.28 -6.29 -19.77
CA ALA A 84 -6.72 -6.44 -19.95
C ALA A 84 -7.16 -5.87 -21.27
N ARG A 85 -6.64 -4.73 -21.66
CA ARG A 85 -6.93 -4.13 -22.96
C ARG A 85 -6.48 -5.03 -24.08
N HIS A 86 -5.27 -5.55 -23.98
CA HIS A 86 -4.73 -6.46 -24.97
C HIS A 86 -5.59 -7.71 -25.09
N PHE A 87 -6.01 -8.26 -23.97
CA PHE A 87 -6.86 -9.43 -23.96
C PHE A 87 -8.22 -9.14 -24.62
N THR A 88 -8.77 -7.98 -24.35
CA THR A 88 -10.03 -7.56 -24.96
C THR A 88 -9.88 -7.46 -26.48
N ILE A 89 -8.78 -6.90 -26.93
CA ILE A 89 -8.49 -6.80 -28.37
C ILE A 89 -8.38 -8.19 -28.98
N LEU A 90 -7.71 -9.11 -28.31
CA LEU A 90 -7.58 -10.47 -28.82
C LEU A 90 -8.93 -11.17 -28.90
N LEU A 91 -9.79 -10.94 -27.91
CA LEU A 91 -11.14 -11.50 -27.94
C LEU A 91 -11.95 -10.95 -29.08
N ASP A 92 -11.88 -9.65 -29.29
CA ASP A 92 -12.58 -9.00 -30.40
C ASP A 92 -12.07 -9.55 -31.73
N GLU A 93 -10.78 -9.73 -31.88
CA GLU A 93 -10.23 -10.31 -33.08
C GLU A 93 -10.73 -11.74 -33.32
N ALA A 94 -10.77 -12.53 -32.25
CA ALA A 94 -11.23 -13.90 -32.34
C ALA A 94 -12.71 -13.96 -32.75
N ILE A 95 -13.51 -13.10 -32.19
CA ILE A 95 -14.94 -13.03 -32.52
C ILE A 95 -15.14 -12.55 -33.96
N ALA A 96 -14.44 -11.48 -34.31
CA ALA A 96 -14.53 -10.93 -35.66
C ALA A 96 -13.98 -11.91 -36.70
N GLY A 97 -12.93 -12.62 -36.33
CA GLY A 97 -12.31 -13.59 -37.23
C GLY A 97 -13.19 -14.77 -37.57
N ARG A 98 -14.17 -15.06 -36.75
CA ARG A 98 -15.12 -16.11 -37.05
C ARG A 98 -16.15 -15.68 -38.10
N ALA A 99 -16.48 -14.41 -38.06
CA ALA A 99 -17.55 -13.88 -38.91
C ALA A 99 -16.99 -13.23 -40.17
N THR A 100 -15.75 -12.77 -40.13
CA THR A 100 -15.17 -12.03 -41.25
C THR A 100 -13.77 -12.52 -41.51
N SER A 101 -13.13 -11.90 -42.48
CA SER A 101 -11.79 -12.24 -42.85
C SER A 101 -10.77 -11.78 -41.80
N PRO A 102 -9.52 -12.25 -41.89
CA PRO A 102 -8.47 -11.88 -40.93
C PRO A 102 -8.13 -10.40 -40.88
N ILE A 103 -8.70 -9.62 -41.73
CA ILE A 103 -8.46 -8.18 -41.72
C ILE A 103 -8.79 -7.57 -40.39
N ALA A 104 -9.71 -8.18 -39.64
CA ALA A 104 -10.06 -7.69 -38.33
C ALA A 104 -8.86 -7.63 -37.37
N LEU A 105 -7.86 -8.43 -37.62
CA LEU A 105 -6.65 -8.42 -36.81
C LEU A 105 -5.92 -7.10 -36.89
N THR A 106 -5.98 -6.47 -38.05
CA THR A 106 -5.27 -5.22 -38.25
C THR A 106 -5.94 -4.07 -37.53
N SER A 107 -7.25 -4.07 -37.49
CA SER A 107 -7.99 -2.98 -36.86
C SER A 107 -7.85 -3.00 -35.36
N ALA A 108 -7.50 -4.11 -34.77
CA ALA A 108 -7.40 -4.22 -33.32
C ALA A 108 -6.13 -3.61 -32.77
N LYS A 109 -5.27 -3.12 -33.59
CA LYS A 109 -3.98 -2.61 -33.16
C LYS A 109 -3.99 -1.21 -32.60
N SER A 110 -4.99 -0.50 -32.77
CA SER A 110 -5.02 0.88 -32.32
C SER A 110 -4.97 1.04 -30.82
#